data_e14e8768ac4085084ea92fe81fc4a205
#
_entry.id   e14e8768ac4085084ea92fe81fc4a205
#
_cell.length_a   1.000
_cell.length_b   1.000
_cell.length_c   1.000
_cell.angle_alpha   90.00
_cell.angle_beta   90.00
_cell.angle_gamma   90.00
#
_symmetry.space_group_name_H-M   'P 1'
#
loop_
_entity.id
_entity.type
_entity.pdbx_description
1 polymer ?
#
loop_
_entity_poly.entity_id
_entity_poly.type
_entity_poly.pdbx_seq_one_letter_code
_entity_poly.pdbx_strand_id
1 'polypeptide(L)'
;QAGFPLEACGLVGDDANGQWIRRDCQEHGIDVAQLHLSPEHPTSYTDAMTVQSTGRRTFFHCRGANAHFDLRHCAFGKTRARILHLGYLMLLDRMDSFEGGQTVAAKLLFHARSAGLETSVDMVSATHPQFREIARSALPLTDHLVLNEIEAGNTIGETLGARDADALIRAAEQLLSLGVKKTVTIHTEHGAVCATAEGLRLKQASLKLPAGYSKGATGAGDAFAAGMLYGLHE
;
A
#
# COMPACT_ATOMS: atom_id res chain seq x y z
N GLN A 1 9.32 5.68 -15.55
CA GLN A 1 10.24 4.67 -14.96
C GLN A 1 11.23 5.40 -14.06
N ALA A 2 11.37 4.94 -12.83
CA ALA A 2 12.24 5.56 -11.82
C ALA A 2 13.75 5.33 -12.05
N GLY A 3 14.12 4.52 -13.06
CA GLY A 3 15.53 4.25 -13.40
C GLY A 3 16.22 3.16 -12.59
N PHE A 4 15.53 2.50 -11.65
CA PHE A 4 16.06 1.35 -10.90
C PHE A 4 15.20 0.09 -11.13
N PRO A 5 15.77 -1.11 -10.92
CA PRO A 5 15.08 -2.38 -11.14
C PRO A 5 13.89 -2.55 -10.19
N LEU A 6 12.79 -3.06 -10.72
CA LEU A 6 11.58 -3.42 -9.98
C LEU A 6 11.31 -4.92 -10.11
N GLU A 7 10.82 -5.54 -9.05
CA GLU A 7 10.36 -6.94 -9.01
C GLU A 7 8.89 -6.95 -8.59
N ALA A 8 8.04 -7.64 -9.35
CA ALA A 8 6.63 -7.86 -9.00
C ALA A 8 6.48 -9.20 -8.28
N CYS A 9 5.88 -9.17 -7.09
CA CYS A 9 5.47 -10.34 -6.35
C CYS A 9 3.95 -10.33 -6.18
N GLY A 10 3.26 -11.39 -6.59
CA GLY A 10 1.80 -11.41 -6.57
C GLY A 10 1.22 -12.71 -7.09
N LEU A 11 -0.12 -12.78 -7.08
CA LEU A 11 -0.89 -13.88 -7.64
C LEU A 11 -1.98 -13.34 -8.54
N VAL A 12 -1.98 -13.73 -9.80
CA VAL A 12 -3.01 -13.39 -10.79
C VAL A 12 -3.62 -14.68 -11.34
N GLY A 13 -4.78 -14.59 -11.96
CA GLY A 13 -5.39 -15.77 -12.62
C GLY A 13 -4.61 -16.18 -13.88
N ASP A 14 -4.68 -17.44 -14.22
CA ASP A 14 -4.24 -17.92 -15.55
C ASP A 14 -5.33 -17.65 -16.58
N ASP A 15 -5.63 -16.38 -16.76
CA ASP A 15 -6.64 -15.83 -17.66
C ASP A 15 -6.07 -14.67 -18.51
N ALA A 16 -6.90 -14.11 -19.39
CA ALA A 16 -6.49 -13.03 -20.28
C ALA A 16 -5.98 -11.80 -19.53
N ASN A 17 -6.61 -11.45 -18.38
CA ASN A 17 -6.21 -10.31 -17.55
C ASN A 17 -4.85 -10.57 -16.86
N GLY A 18 -4.64 -11.75 -16.29
CA GLY A 18 -3.37 -12.14 -15.67
C GLY A 18 -2.22 -12.15 -16.66
N GLN A 19 -2.45 -12.69 -17.85
CA GLN A 19 -1.46 -12.67 -18.94
C GLN A 19 -1.18 -11.25 -19.42
N TRP A 20 -2.21 -10.39 -19.48
CA TRP A 20 -2.03 -8.98 -19.81
C TRP A 20 -1.17 -8.26 -18.76
N ILE A 21 -1.48 -8.42 -17.46
CA ILE A 21 -0.71 -7.82 -16.35
C ILE A 21 0.76 -8.24 -16.41
N ARG A 22 1.03 -9.54 -16.60
CA ARG A 22 2.41 -10.05 -16.71
C ARG A 22 3.17 -9.40 -17.86
N ARG A 23 2.53 -9.34 -19.05
CA ARG A 23 3.13 -8.72 -20.23
C ARG A 23 3.38 -7.23 -20.02
N ASP A 24 2.41 -6.50 -19.47
CA ASP A 24 2.56 -5.07 -19.16
C ASP A 24 3.74 -4.82 -18.22
N CYS A 25 3.86 -5.60 -17.15
CA CYS A 25 5.03 -5.54 -16.26
C CYS A 25 6.35 -5.76 -17.02
N GLN A 26 6.40 -6.77 -17.88
CA GLN A 26 7.61 -7.09 -18.68
C GLN A 26 7.95 -5.99 -19.68
N GLU A 27 6.97 -5.39 -20.36
CA GLU A 27 7.14 -4.27 -21.28
C GLU A 27 7.69 -3.03 -20.58
N HIS A 28 7.41 -2.89 -19.26
CA HIS A 28 7.96 -1.83 -18.41
C HIS A 28 9.27 -2.22 -17.71
N GLY A 29 9.85 -3.36 -18.05
CA GLY A 29 11.13 -3.83 -17.48
C GLY A 29 11.05 -4.27 -16.02
N ILE A 30 9.85 -4.66 -15.55
CA ILE A 30 9.62 -5.19 -14.21
C ILE A 30 9.85 -6.71 -14.24
N ASP A 31 10.65 -7.23 -13.31
CA ASP A 31 10.83 -8.67 -13.17
C ASP A 31 9.55 -9.32 -12.63
N VAL A 32 9.04 -10.31 -13.34
CA VAL A 32 7.79 -11.03 -13.04
C VAL A 32 8.03 -12.47 -12.56
N ALA A 33 9.25 -12.80 -12.15
CA ALA A 33 9.58 -14.16 -11.70
C ALA A 33 8.73 -14.62 -10.50
N GLN A 34 8.28 -13.69 -9.67
CA GLN A 34 7.40 -13.93 -8.51
C GLN A 34 5.95 -13.47 -8.74
N LEU A 35 5.56 -13.15 -9.96
CA LEU A 35 4.16 -12.92 -10.32
C LEU A 35 3.56 -14.24 -10.81
N HIS A 36 2.94 -14.98 -9.88
CA HIS A 36 2.45 -16.34 -10.08
C HIS A 36 1.11 -16.35 -10.79
N LEU A 37 0.85 -17.44 -11.55
CA LEU A 37 -0.46 -17.69 -12.17
C LEU A 37 -1.24 -18.72 -11.36
N SER A 38 -2.50 -18.43 -11.07
CA SER A 38 -3.43 -19.33 -10.44
C SER A 38 -4.34 -19.97 -11.49
N PRO A 39 -4.35 -21.30 -11.64
CA PRO A 39 -5.31 -21.95 -12.52
C PRO A 39 -6.71 -22.07 -11.91
N GLU A 40 -6.84 -21.82 -10.59
CA GLU A 40 -8.09 -22.04 -9.83
C GLU A 40 -8.89 -20.76 -9.62
N HIS A 41 -8.24 -19.59 -9.64
CA HIS A 41 -8.84 -18.32 -9.28
C HIS A 41 -8.65 -17.29 -10.38
N PRO A 42 -9.71 -16.53 -10.76
CA PRO A 42 -9.58 -15.48 -11.78
C PRO A 42 -8.72 -14.33 -11.28
N THR A 43 -8.16 -13.57 -12.20
CA THR A 43 -7.47 -12.31 -11.87
C THR A 43 -8.40 -11.35 -11.14
N SER A 44 -7.91 -10.74 -10.06
CA SER A 44 -8.60 -9.67 -9.34
C SER A 44 -8.88 -8.49 -10.26
N TYR A 45 -10.06 -7.87 -10.10
CA TYR A 45 -10.41 -6.65 -10.84
C TYR A 45 -11.35 -5.76 -10.03
N THR A 46 -11.44 -4.51 -10.41
CA THR A 46 -12.34 -3.52 -9.80
C THR A 46 -13.03 -2.70 -10.87
N ASP A 47 -14.36 -2.72 -10.86
CA ASP A 47 -15.16 -1.77 -11.63
C ASP A 47 -15.34 -0.49 -10.83
N ALA A 48 -14.80 0.61 -11.32
CA ALA A 48 -14.87 1.92 -10.70
C ALA A 48 -15.95 2.78 -11.37
N MET A 49 -17.15 2.78 -10.81
CA MET A 49 -18.27 3.60 -11.29
C MET A 49 -18.10 5.04 -10.81
N THR A 50 -17.90 5.97 -11.73
CA THR A 50 -17.66 7.38 -11.42
C THR A 50 -18.84 8.24 -11.87
N VAL A 51 -19.39 9.02 -10.94
CA VAL A 51 -20.43 10.02 -11.25
C VAL A 51 -19.76 11.20 -11.95
N GLN A 52 -20.09 11.42 -13.22
CA GLN A 52 -19.45 12.43 -14.08
C GLN A 52 -19.54 13.86 -13.49
N SER A 53 -20.66 14.23 -12.87
CA SER A 53 -20.90 15.59 -12.36
C SER A 53 -20.19 15.89 -11.05
N THR A 54 -19.87 14.85 -10.23
CA THR A 54 -19.33 15.04 -8.87
C THR A 54 -17.96 14.41 -8.67
N GLY A 55 -17.53 13.53 -9.57
CA GLY A 55 -16.33 12.73 -9.42
C GLY A 55 -16.43 11.64 -8.32
N ARG A 56 -17.60 11.49 -7.66
CA ARG A 56 -17.80 10.44 -6.64
C ARG A 56 -17.74 9.07 -7.28
N ARG A 57 -17.13 8.13 -6.57
CA ARG A 57 -16.89 6.77 -7.08
C ARG A 57 -17.50 5.73 -6.17
N THR A 58 -17.95 4.64 -6.79
CA THR A 58 -18.33 3.40 -6.13
C THR A 58 -17.52 2.28 -6.77
N PHE A 59 -16.93 1.43 -5.95
CA PHE A 59 -16.08 0.34 -6.40
C PHE A 59 -16.81 -0.99 -6.22
N PHE A 60 -16.83 -1.79 -7.27
CA PHE A 60 -17.28 -3.18 -7.25
C PHE A 60 -16.05 -4.05 -7.46
N HIS A 61 -15.54 -4.65 -6.38
CA HIS A 61 -14.27 -5.36 -6.37
C HIS A 61 -14.47 -6.87 -6.35
N CYS A 62 -13.86 -7.56 -7.31
CA CYS A 62 -13.68 -9.00 -7.31
C CYS A 62 -12.27 -9.32 -6.82
N ARG A 63 -12.13 -9.95 -5.66
CA ARG A 63 -10.82 -10.25 -5.05
C ARG A 63 -10.04 -11.32 -5.82
N GLY A 64 -10.73 -12.29 -6.42
CA GLY A 64 -10.12 -13.31 -7.26
C GLY A 64 -8.85 -13.92 -6.64
N ALA A 65 -7.80 -14.03 -7.42
CA ALA A 65 -6.51 -14.58 -6.99
C ALA A 65 -5.88 -13.81 -5.82
N ASN A 66 -6.13 -12.50 -5.69
CA ASN A 66 -5.60 -11.69 -4.58
C ASN A 66 -6.05 -12.19 -3.20
N ALA A 67 -7.25 -12.79 -3.10
CA ALA A 67 -7.73 -13.39 -1.85
C ALA A 67 -6.84 -14.54 -1.37
N HIS A 68 -6.10 -15.18 -2.28
CA HIS A 68 -5.29 -16.38 -2.04
C HIS A 68 -3.78 -16.11 -2.06
N PHE A 69 -3.37 -14.86 -2.24
CA PHE A 69 -1.96 -14.48 -2.17
C PHE A 69 -1.41 -14.72 -0.76
N ASP A 70 -0.30 -15.50 -0.64
CA ASP A 70 0.22 -16.03 0.62
C ASP A 70 1.75 -15.94 0.65
N LEU A 71 2.37 -16.15 1.80
CA LEU A 71 3.82 -16.19 2.05
C LEU A 71 4.59 -17.05 1.03
N ARG A 72 4.02 -18.19 0.64
CA ARG A 72 4.63 -19.13 -0.31
C ARG A 72 4.90 -18.52 -1.69
N HIS A 73 4.25 -17.42 -2.02
CA HIS A 73 4.41 -16.73 -3.29
C HIS A 73 5.56 -15.72 -3.27
N CYS A 74 6.18 -15.48 -2.11
CA CYS A 74 7.27 -14.51 -1.95
C CYS A 74 8.55 -15.21 -1.50
N ALA A 75 9.62 -15.09 -2.27
CA ALA A 75 10.93 -15.65 -1.97
C ALA A 75 11.99 -14.53 -1.97
N PHE A 76 12.52 -14.22 -0.79
CA PHE A 76 13.48 -13.12 -0.62
C PHE A 76 14.95 -13.53 -0.77
N GLY A 77 15.26 -14.82 -0.81
CA GLY A 77 16.64 -15.31 -0.80
C GLY A 77 17.46 -15.01 -2.06
N LYS A 78 16.82 -14.59 -3.15
CA LYS A 78 17.48 -14.25 -4.42
C LYS A 78 17.22 -12.82 -4.89
N THR A 79 16.37 -12.08 -4.18
CA THR A 79 16.05 -10.70 -4.54
C THR A 79 17.26 -9.78 -4.29
N ARG A 80 17.41 -8.76 -5.12
CA ARG A 80 18.32 -7.63 -4.92
C ARG A 80 17.59 -6.38 -4.51
N ALA A 81 16.28 -6.47 -4.28
CA ALA A 81 15.48 -5.37 -3.81
C ALA A 81 15.97 -4.85 -2.46
N ARG A 82 15.92 -3.56 -2.25
CA ARG A 82 16.20 -2.90 -0.97
C ARG A 82 14.95 -2.74 -0.13
N ILE A 83 13.82 -2.56 -0.78
CA ILE A 83 12.53 -2.28 -0.14
C ILE A 83 11.50 -3.29 -0.66
N LEU A 84 10.77 -3.94 0.26
CA LEU A 84 9.50 -4.59 -0.04
C LEU A 84 8.38 -3.60 0.22
N HIS A 85 7.55 -3.32 -0.79
CA HIS A 85 6.30 -2.57 -0.61
C HIS A 85 5.11 -3.52 -0.67
N LEU A 86 4.34 -3.59 0.42
CA LEU A 86 3.11 -4.38 0.50
C LEU A 86 1.89 -3.46 0.28
N GLY A 87 1.24 -3.60 -0.82
CA GLY A 87 -0.02 -2.93 -1.17
C GLY A 87 -1.09 -3.98 -1.53
N TYR A 88 -2.21 -4.06 -0.84
CA TYR A 88 -2.62 -3.24 0.30
C TYR A 88 -3.08 -4.14 1.44
N LEU A 89 -2.90 -3.73 2.66
CA LEU A 89 -3.68 -4.32 3.76
C LEU A 89 -5.17 -4.03 3.54
N MET A 90 -6.05 -4.89 4.01
CA MET A 90 -7.52 -4.88 3.87
C MET A 90 -8.02 -5.30 2.47
N LEU A 91 -7.12 -5.71 1.57
CA LEU A 91 -7.49 -6.15 0.22
C LEU A 91 -7.03 -7.58 -0.11
N LEU A 92 -6.16 -8.15 0.69
CA LEU A 92 -5.53 -9.46 0.50
C LEU A 92 -6.02 -10.42 1.60
N ASP A 93 -7.17 -11.09 1.41
CA ASP A 93 -7.87 -11.84 2.47
C ASP A 93 -6.95 -12.81 3.22
N ARG A 94 -6.11 -13.54 2.49
CA ARG A 94 -5.17 -14.48 3.11
C ARG A 94 -4.08 -13.74 3.90
N MET A 95 -3.55 -12.64 3.39
CA MET A 95 -2.55 -11.82 4.09
C MET A 95 -3.13 -11.16 5.34
N ASP A 96 -4.40 -10.76 5.30
CA ASP A 96 -5.11 -10.12 6.39
C ASP A 96 -5.56 -11.12 7.47
N SER A 97 -5.56 -12.43 7.18
CA SER A 97 -5.97 -13.47 8.12
C SER A 97 -4.97 -13.66 9.26
N PHE A 98 -5.49 -13.99 10.46
CA PHE A 98 -4.67 -14.22 11.64
C PHE A 98 -4.25 -15.69 11.78
N GLU A 99 -2.98 -15.91 12.06
CA GLU A 99 -2.39 -17.21 12.38
C GLU A 99 -1.40 -17.09 13.54
N GLY A 100 -1.69 -17.76 14.66
CA GLY A 100 -0.84 -17.71 15.85
C GLY A 100 -0.72 -16.31 16.45
N GLY A 101 -1.79 -15.51 16.39
CA GLY A 101 -1.87 -14.17 16.98
C GLY A 101 -1.29 -13.04 16.12
N GLN A 102 -0.80 -13.34 14.92
CA GLN A 102 -0.28 -12.35 13.94
C GLN A 102 -0.96 -12.53 12.59
N THR A 103 -1.07 -11.46 11.81
CA THR A 103 -1.51 -11.59 10.42
C THR A 103 -0.44 -12.25 9.55
N VAL A 104 -0.88 -12.88 8.46
CA VAL A 104 0.06 -13.45 7.47
C VAL A 104 0.89 -12.34 6.85
N ALA A 105 0.32 -11.13 6.63
CA ALA A 105 1.06 -9.95 6.21
C ALA A 105 2.19 -9.59 7.18
N ALA A 106 1.93 -9.61 8.50
CA ALA A 106 2.99 -9.37 9.49
C ALA A 106 4.12 -10.41 9.38
N LYS A 107 3.79 -11.69 9.17
CA LYS A 107 4.80 -12.73 8.93
C LYS A 107 5.59 -12.46 7.65
N LEU A 108 4.95 -12.01 6.56
CA LEU A 108 5.64 -11.64 5.32
C LEU A 108 6.65 -10.52 5.57
N LEU A 109 6.23 -9.45 6.25
CA LEU A 109 7.10 -8.32 6.59
C LEU A 109 8.28 -8.77 7.47
N PHE A 110 8.05 -9.66 8.44
CA PHE A 110 9.11 -10.26 9.24
C PHE A 110 10.14 -11.03 8.38
N HIS A 111 9.68 -11.84 7.42
CA HIS A 111 10.55 -12.59 6.52
C HIS A 111 11.36 -11.63 5.61
N ALA A 112 10.74 -10.58 5.09
CA ALA A 112 11.43 -9.58 4.28
C ALA A 112 12.54 -8.88 5.08
N ARG A 113 12.23 -8.43 6.30
CA ARG A 113 13.23 -7.82 7.19
C ARG A 113 14.35 -8.78 7.56
N SER A 114 14.02 -10.05 7.82
CA SER A 114 15.03 -11.09 8.11
C SER A 114 15.95 -11.36 6.92
N ALA A 115 15.50 -11.09 5.71
CA ALA A 115 16.30 -11.16 4.48
C ALA A 115 17.06 -9.85 4.17
N GLY A 116 16.98 -8.85 5.05
CA GLY A 116 17.70 -7.58 4.93
C GLY A 116 16.98 -6.48 4.14
N LEU A 117 15.70 -6.67 3.78
CA LEU A 117 14.91 -5.64 3.11
C LEU A 117 14.32 -4.66 4.14
N GLU A 118 14.20 -3.41 3.74
CA GLU A 118 13.28 -2.48 4.38
C GLU A 118 11.85 -2.79 3.96
N THR A 119 10.89 -2.49 4.83
CA THR A 119 9.48 -2.77 4.57
C THR A 119 8.67 -1.48 4.45
N SER A 120 7.87 -1.39 3.43
CA SER A 120 6.89 -0.33 3.24
C SER A 120 5.49 -0.92 3.16
N VAL A 121 4.53 -0.27 3.77
CA VAL A 121 3.13 -0.72 3.79
C VAL A 121 2.21 0.41 3.40
N ASP A 122 1.23 0.09 2.57
CA ASP A 122 0.07 0.92 2.24
C ASP A 122 -1.22 0.15 2.58
N MET A 123 -2.33 0.87 2.71
CA MET A 123 -3.63 0.33 3.07
C MET A 123 -4.69 0.81 2.09
N VAL A 124 -5.84 0.15 2.10
CA VAL A 124 -7.02 0.63 1.37
C VAL A 124 -8.09 1.08 2.36
N SER A 125 -8.77 2.17 2.05
CA SER A 125 -9.87 2.72 2.85
C SER A 125 -11.14 1.84 2.78
N ALA A 126 -10.99 0.56 3.15
CA ALA A 126 -12.08 -0.41 3.18
C ALA A 126 -12.80 -0.40 4.53
N THR A 127 -14.09 -0.69 4.51
CA THR A 127 -14.83 -1.02 5.74
C THR A 127 -14.51 -2.46 6.10
N HIS A 128 -13.68 -2.67 7.12
CA HIS A 128 -13.33 -4.00 7.61
C HIS A 128 -13.52 -4.06 9.13
N PRO A 129 -14.21 -5.08 9.68
CA PRO A 129 -14.49 -5.16 11.13
C PRO A 129 -13.23 -5.23 11.99
N GLN A 130 -12.17 -5.83 11.47
CA GLN A 130 -10.87 -5.97 12.15
C GLN A 130 -9.80 -5.03 11.58
N PHE A 131 -10.20 -3.88 11.00
CA PHE A 131 -9.24 -2.95 10.35
C PHE A 131 -8.07 -2.62 11.27
N ARG A 132 -8.38 -2.23 12.51
CA ARG A 132 -7.39 -1.78 13.48
C ARG A 132 -6.45 -2.91 13.90
N GLU A 133 -6.97 -4.10 14.13
CA GLU A 133 -6.20 -5.26 14.54
C GLU A 133 -5.23 -5.70 13.43
N ILE A 134 -5.71 -5.75 12.18
CA ILE A 134 -4.90 -6.09 11.01
C ILE A 134 -3.79 -5.06 10.83
N ALA A 135 -4.13 -3.76 10.80
CA ALA A 135 -3.15 -2.68 10.68
C ALA A 135 -2.08 -2.79 11.79
N ARG A 136 -2.50 -2.84 13.05
CA ARG A 136 -1.60 -2.89 14.20
C ARG A 136 -0.72 -4.13 14.25
N SER A 137 -1.15 -5.25 13.68
CA SER A 137 -0.32 -6.45 13.56
C SER A 137 0.90 -6.20 12.66
N ALA A 138 0.77 -5.35 11.63
CA ALA A 138 1.84 -5.06 10.68
C ALA A 138 2.79 -3.93 11.14
N LEU A 139 2.28 -2.92 11.90
CA LEU A 139 3.06 -1.72 12.26
C LEU A 139 4.45 -2.00 12.85
N PRO A 140 4.63 -2.95 13.82
CA PRO A 140 5.95 -3.22 14.41
C PRO A 140 6.99 -3.79 13.42
N LEU A 141 6.53 -4.22 12.26
CA LEU A 141 7.34 -4.84 11.20
C LEU A 141 7.45 -3.93 9.96
N THR A 142 6.93 -2.71 10.04
CA THR A 142 6.93 -1.71 8.98
C THR A 142 8.00 -0.66 9.23
N ASP A 143 8.89 -0.43 8.27
CA ASP A 143 9.86 0.67 8.31
C ASP A 143 9.22 1.97 7.82
N HIS A 144 8.46 1.92 6.73
CA HIS A 144 7.84 3.07 6.09
C HIS A 144 6.34 2.83 5.91
N LEU A 145 5.52 3.62 6.56
CA LEU A 145 4.07 3.57 6.43
C LEU A 145 3.58 4.75 5.58
N VAL A 146 2.87 4.44 4.49
CA VAL A 146 2.25 5.44 3.61
C VAL A 146 0.76 5.18 3.64
N LEU A 147 -0.05 6.18 3.93
CA LEU A 147 -1.51 6.04 4.05
C LEU A 147 -2.20 7.39 3.92
N ASN A 148 -3.53 7.37 3.69
CA ASN A 148 -4.33 8.58 3.72
C ASN A 148 -4.87 8.89 5.14
N GLU A 149 -5.54 10.04 5.29
CA GLU A 149 -6.09 10.49 6.59
C GLU A 149 -7.19 9.56 7.13
N ILE A 150 -7.94 8.89 6.25
CA ILE A 150 -9.01 7.98 6.66
C ILE A 150 -8.39 6.70 7.24
N GLU A 151 -7.41 6.13 6.57
CA GLU A 151 -6.68 4.93 6.98
C GLU A 151 -5.91 5.16 8.28
N ALA A 152 -5.25 6.33 8.39
CA ALA A 152 -4.59 6.76 9.61
C ALA A 152 -5.58 6.84 10.77
N GLY A 153 -6.70 7.53 10.57
CA GLY A 153 -7.77 7.65 11.55
C GLY A 153 -8.34 6.30 11.98
N ASN A 154 -8.64 5.41 11.03
CA ASN A 154 -9.12 4.05 11.32
C ASN A 154 -8.11 3.25 12.17
N THR A 155 -6.81 3.39 11.89
CA THR A 155 -5.75 2.67 12.59
C THR A 155 -5.60 3.13 14.04
N ILE A 156 -5.66 4.45 14.30
CA ILE A 156 -5.54 5.01 15.66
C ILE A 156 -6.89 5.09 16.39
N GLY A 157 -8.02 5.09 15.68
CA GLY A 157 -9.37 5.18 16.21
C GLY A 157 -9.87 6.59 16.39
N GLU A 158 -9.44 7.49 15.52
CA GLU A 158 -9.81 8.91 15.51
C GLU A 158 -10.35 9.32 14.14
N THR A 159 -11.09 10.41 14.08
CA THR A 159 -11.46 11.05 12.81
C THR A 159 -10.51 12.21 12.54
N LEU A 160 -9.77 12.15 11.44
CA LEU A 160 -8.79 13.15 11.06
C LEU A 160 -9.34 14.05 9.94
N GLY A 161 -9.12 15.35 10.09
CA GLY A 161 -9.47 16.34 9.07
C GLY A 161 -8.36 16.46 8.03
N ALA A 162 -8.69 16.29 6.73
CA ALA A 162 -7.74 16.35 5.62
C ALA A 162 -6.96 17.67 5.52
N ARG A 163 -7.43 18.76 6.17
CA ARG A 163 -6.79 20.10 6.19
C ARG A 163 -6.01 20.41 7.46
N ASP A 164 -6.15 19.60 8.49
CA ASP A 164 -5.48 19.82 9.78
C ASP A 164 -4.12 19.15 9.81
N ALA A 165 -3.13 19.82 9.21
CA ALA A 165 -1.77 19.30 9.12
C ALA A 165 -1.14 19.04 10.51
N ASP A 166 -1.56 19.75 11.57
CA ASP A 166 -1.04 19.53 12.92
C ASP A 166 -1.64 18.26 13.54
N ALA A 167 -2.95 18.01 13.33
CA ALA A 167 -3.57 16.76 13.73
C ALA A 167 -2.97 15.57 12.96
N LEU A 168 -2.71 15.71 11.65
CA LEU A 168 -2.07 14.69 10.84
C LEU A 168 -0.63 14.38 11.31
N ILE A 169 0.15 15.39 11.71
CA ILE A 169 1.49 15.15 12.29
C ILE A 169 1.37 14.39 13.61
N ARG A 170 0.46 14.77 14.52
CA ARG A 170 0.24 14.03 15.78
C ARG A 170 -0.17 12.58 15.53
N ALA A 171 -1.05 12.34 14.54
CA ALA A 171 -1.43 11.00 14.13
C ALA A 171 -0.24 10.18 13.60
N ALA A 172 0.63 10.79 12.78
CA ALA A 172 1.84 10.15 12.30
C ALA A 172 2.80 9.78 13.46
N GLU A 173 2.97 10.66 14.45
CA GLU A 173 3.77 10.38 15.65
C GLU A 173 3.15 9.26 16.51
N GLN A 174 1.83 9.21 16.61
CA GLN A 174 1.13 8.13 17.30
C GLN A 174 1.34 6.79 16.58
N LEU A 175 1.30 6.75 15.25
CA LEU A 175 1.58 5.56 14.45
C LEU A 175 3.05 5.10 14.60
N LEU A 176 4.01 6.02 14.69
CA LEU A 176 5.39 5.69 15.07
C LEU A 176 5.45 5.05 16.46
N SER A 177 4.74 5.60 17.45
CA SER A 177 4.68 5.05 18.81
C SER A 177 4.03 3.66 18.87
N LEU A 178 3.16 3.34 17.91
CA LEU A 178 2.54 2.03 17.74
C LEU A 178 3.47 0.99 17.07
N GLY A 179 4.67 1.40 16.67
CA GLY A 179 5.72 0.47 16.29
C GLY A 179 6.34 0.66 14.92
N VAL A 180 5.86 1.58 14.08
CA VAL A 180 6.52 1.90 12.80
C VAL A 180 7.94 2.37 13.06
N LYS A 181 8.90 1.89 12.26
CA LYS A 181 10.34 1.97 12.62
C LYS A 181 11.02 3.24 12.16
N LYS A 182 10.66 3.78 10.99
CA LYS A 182 11.38 4.88 10.36
C LYS A 182 10.50 6.08 10.06
N THR A 183 9.51 5.91 9.18
CA THR A 183 8.69 7.04 8.71
C THR A 183 7.21 6.68 8.65
N VAL A 184 6.37 7.66 8.98
CA VAL A 184 4.95 7.64 8.69
C VAL A 184 4.61 8.86 7.84
N THR A 185 4.04 8.62 6.67
CA THR A 185 3.60 9.65 5.74
C THR A 185 2.10 9.56 5.56
N ILE A 186 1.39 10.64 5.87
CA ILE A 186 -0.07 10.74 5.68
C ILE A 186 -0.33 11.76 4.57
N HIS A 187 -0.96 11.29 3.48
CA HIS A 187 -1.33 12.14 2.36
C HIS A 187 -2.83 12.44 2.32
N THR A 188 -3.17 13.58 1.78
CA THR A 188 -4.55 14.05 1.56
C THR A 188 -4.64 14.76 0.21
N GLU A 189 -5.85 15.16 -0.21
CA GLU A 189 -6.02 16.02 -1.39
C GLU A 189 -5.36 17.42 -1.24
N HIS A 190 -5.05 17.85 -0.01
CA HIS A 190 -4.50 19.18 0.29
C HIS A 190 -3.00 19.20 0.50
N GLY A 191 -2.37 18.04 0.63
CA GLY A 191 -0.93 17.90 0.85
C GLY A 191 -0.58 16.61 1.57
N ALA A 192 0.64 16.56 2.09
CA ALA A 192 1.11 15.44 2.87
C ALA A 192 1.89 15.94 4.09
N VAL A 193 1.92 15.10 5.12
CA VAL A 193 2.79 15.25 6.28
C VAL A 193 3.64 14.00 6.43
N CYS A 194 4.85 14.16 6.95
CA CYS A 194 5.71 13.03 7.30
C CYS A 194 6.31 13.27 8.68
N ALA A 195 6.26 12.25 9.53
CA ALA A 195 7.02 12.20 10.78
C ALA A 195 8.03 11.05 10.70
N THR A 196 9.23 11.26 11.27
CA THR A 196 10.26 10.23 11.34
C THR A 196 10.58 9.84 12.77
N ALA A 197 11.14 8.66 12.96
CA ALA A 197 11.56 8.18 14.28
C ALA A 197 12.66 9.05 14.92
N GLU A 198 13.45 9.77 14.09
CA GLU A 198 14.46 10.73 14.55
C GLU A 198 13.87 12.09 14.94
N GLY A 199 12.53 12.25 14.85
CA GLY A 199 11.84 13.48 15.27
C GLY A 199 11.68 14.55 14.19
N LEU A 200 12.05 14.27 12.92
CA LEU A 200 11.78 15.19 11.82
C LEU A 200 10.27 15.23 11.52
N ARG A 201 9.76 16.41 11.24
CA ARG A 201 8.37 16.67 10.85
C ARG A 201 8.36 17.50 9.59
N LEU A 202 7.76 16.96 8.55
CA LEU A 202 7.64 17.62 7.24
C LEU A 202 6.18 17.87 6.92
N LYS A 203 5.92 18.96 6.22
CA LYS A 203 4.61 19.32 5.67
C LYS A 203 4.81 19.82 4.24
N GLN A 204 4.08 19.26 3.32
CA GLN A 204 4.12 19.66 1.91
C GLN A 204 2.70 19.86 1.39
N ALA A 205 2.39 21.05 0.92
CA ALA A 205 1.10 21.33 0.29
C ALA A 205 1.02 20.66 -1.11
N SER A 206 -0.18 20.28 -1.51
CA SER A 206 -0.46 19.83 -2.86
C SER A 206 -0.27 20.94 -3.89
N LEU A 207 0.05 20.57 -5.12
CA LEU A 207 0.11 21.48 -6.24
C LEU A 207 -1.28 22.10 -6.51
N LYS A 208 -1.33 23.41 -6.75
CA LYS A 208 -2.54 24.07 -7.23
C LYS A 208 -2.73 23.77 -8.71
N LEU A 209 -3.67 22.91 -9.01
CA LEU A 209 -4.02 22.56 -10.39
C LEU A 209 -5.12 23.50 -10.91
N PRO A 210 -5.13 23.80 -12.22
CA PRO A 210 -6.23 24.53 -12.85
C PRO A 210 -7.59 23.81 -12.64
N ALA A 211 -8.66 24.58 -12.59
CA ALA A 211 -10.02 24.01 -12.47
C ALA A 211 -10.29 23.01 -13.61
N GLY A 212 -10.80 21.84 -13.26
CA GLY A 212 -11.11 20.76 -14.20
C GLY A 212 -9.89 20.02 -14.77
N TYR A 213 -8.69 20.27 -14.31
CA TYR A 213 -7.48 19.51 -14.68
C TYR A 213 -7.57 18.06 -14.20
N SER A 214 -7.89 17.87 -12.93
CA SER A 214 -8.10 16.52 -12.36
C SER A 214 -9.47 16.00 -12.80
N LYS A 215 -9.49 14.84 -13.46
CA LYS A 215 -10.71 14.13 -13.89
C LYS A 215 -11.07 12.96 -12.98
N GLY A 216 -10.18 12.60 -12.08
CA GLY A 216 -10.36 11.51 -11.13
C GLY A 216 -9.13 11.40 -10.22
N ALA A 217 -9.26 10.60 -9.16
CA ALA A 217 -8.19 10.37 -8.19
C ALA A 217 -7.81 8.88 -8.06
N THR A 218 -8.28 8.01 -8.98
CA THR A 218 -7.90 6.59 -9.00
C THR A 218 -6.41 6.49 -9.29
N GLY A 219 -5.66 5.74 -8.46
CA GLY A 219 -4.20 5.60 -8.57
C GLY A 219 -3.40 6.80 -8.03
N ALA A 220 -4.05 7.84 -7.48
CA ALA A 220 -3.32 8.97 -6.91
C ALA A 220 -2.52 8.58 -5.66
N GLY A 221 -3.08 7.70 -4.82
CA GLY A 221 -2.37 7.11 -3.67
C GLY A 221 -1.17 6.29 -4.12
N ASP A 222 -1.36 5.41 -5.13
CA ASP A 222 -0.27 4.59 -5.69
C ASP A 222 0.87 5.44 -6.25
N ALA A 223 0.52 6.49 -7.01
CA ALA A 223 1.51 7.42 -7.56
C ALA A 223 2.26 8.18 -6.45
N PHE A 224 1.56 8.55 -5.37
CA PHE A 224 2.18 9.18 -4.21
C PHE A 224 3.14 8.22 -3.50
N ALA A 225 2.69 6.98 -3.22
CA ALA A 225 3.52 5.94 -2.61
C ALA A 225 4.75 5.62 -3.47
N ALA A 226 4.59 5.53 -4.80
CA ALA A 226 5.70 5.33 -5.72
C ALA A 226 6.73 6.47 -5.65
N GLY A 227 6.28 7.74 -5.56
CA GLY A 227 7.16 8.90 -5.36
C GLY A 227 7.92 8.86 -4.03
N MET A 228 7.23 8.44 -2.94
CA MET A 228 7.85 8.24 -1.63
C MET A 228 8.91 7.13 -1.68
N LEU A 229 8.59 5.98 -2.27
CA LEU A 229 9.51 4.85 -2.42
C LEU A 229 10.74 5.23 -3.27
N TYR A 230 10.54 6.02 -4.32
CA TYR A 230 11.65 6.56 -5.11
C TYR A 230 12.61 7.37 -4.24
N GLY A 231 12.09 8.35 -3.47
CA GLY A 231 12.93 9.18 -2.61
C GLY A 231 13.61 8.42 -1.45
N LEU A 232 13.00 7.31 -0.98
CA LEU A 232 13.61 6.44 0.04
C LEU A 232 14.69 5.52 -0.54
N HIS A 233 14.62 5.23 -1.84
CA HIS A 233 15.59 4.38 -2.51
C HIS A 233 16.90 5.13 -2.85
N GLU A 234 16.80 6.42 -3.22
CA GLU A 234 17.97 7.28 -3.51
C GLU A 234 18.82 7.58 -2.27
#